data_ac13b19abf811635a981e4103b595f59
#
_entry.id   ac13b19abf811635a981e4103b595f59
#
_cell.length_a   1.000
_cell.length_b   1.000
_cell.length_c   1.000
_cell.angle_alpha   90.00
_cell.angle_beta   90.00
_cell.angle_gamma   90.00
#
_symmetry.space_group_name_H-M   'P 1'
#
loop_
_entity.id
_entity.type
_entity.pdbx_description
1 polymer ?
#
loop_
_entity_poly.entity_id
_entity_poly.type
_entity_poly.pdbx_seq_one_letter_code
_entity_poly.pdbx_strand_id
1 'polypeptide(L)'
;MIQYLDNIHHKDSKNFFLIAGPCIIEGEEMALNIAEKIVEMTNKYQIPYIFKGSFKKANRSRVDSFTTIGEEKSLEILRKVGETFNIPTTTDIHENEHAVLAAQYVDVLQIPAFLVRQTDLLIAAAKTGKCVSLKKGQFLSPESMQFAVQKVNDSGNPKTAIIERGNSFGYTDLVVDFRGIPTMRNYAPVILDVTHSLQQPNQSSGVTGGRPELIETIAKAGIAVGADGLFIETHPDPSCALSDGANMLRLDKLDELLQKLTRVREAIL
;
A
#
# COMPACT_ATOMS: atom_id res chain seq x y z
N MET A 1 9.10 -10.36 0.89
CA MET A 1 9.41 -8.92 0.88
C MET A 1 10.00 -8.46 2.22
N ILE A 2 9.29 -8.55 3.33
CA ILE A 2 9.76 -7.99 4.63
C ILE A 2 11.11 -8.55 5.10
N GLN A 3 11.47 -9.78 4.75
CA GLN A 3 12.77 -10.38 5.09
C GLN A 3 13.98 -9.66 4.47
N TYR A 4 13.74 -8.81 3.47
CA TYR A 4 14.77 -8.03 2.78
C TYR A 4 14.86 -6.57 3.26
N LEU A 5 14.09 -6.22 4.31
CA LEU A 5 14.09 -4.89 4.91
C LEU A 5 14.85 -4.94 6.24
N ASP A 6 15.97 -4.23 6.31
CA ASP A 6 16.88 -4.32 7.49
C ASP A 6 16.32 -3.57 8.70
N ASN A 7 15.61 -2.46 8.45
CA ASN A 7 15.04 -1.57 9.48
C ASN A 7 13.58 -1.89 9.84
N ILE A 8 13.05 -3.07 9.47
CA ILE A 8 11.70 -3.47 9.85
C ILE A 8 11.69 -4.14 11.23
N HIS A 9 10.91 -3.59 12.15
CA HIS A 9 10.73 -4.13 13.49
C HIS A 9 9.76 -5.31 13.46
N HIS A 10 9.84 -6.18 14.48
CA HIS A 10 8.92 -7.31 14.68
C HIS A 10 8.81 -8.31 13.52
N LYS A 11 9.82 -8.38 12.63
CA LYS A 11 9.79 -9.27 11.45
C LYS A 11 9.65 -10.76 11.79
N ASP A 12 10.08 -11.17 12.98
CA ASP A 12 10.00 -12.55 13.47
C ASP A 12 8.70 -12.84 14.22
N SER A 13 7.81 -11.84 14.38
CA SER A 13 6.47 -12.06 14.90
C SER A 13 5.66 -12.90 13.90
N LYS A 14 4.76 -13.73 14.39
CA LYS A 14 3.86 -14.49 13.53
C LYS A 14 2.69 -13.64 13.01
N ASN A 15 2.73 -12.33 13.25
CA ASN A 15 1.68 -11.41 12.87
C ASN A 15 1.71 -11.09 11.36
N PHE A 16 0.65 -10.50 10.86
CA PHE A 16 0.66 -9.88 9.53
C PHE A 16 1.50 -8.61 9.56
N PHE A 17 2.01 -8.16 8.41
CA PHE A 17 2.66 -6.85 8.33
C PHE A 17 1.69 -5.77 7.83
N LEU A 18 1.96 -4.52 8.19
CA LEU A 18 1.15 -3.37 7.85
C LEU A 18 1.90 -2.41 6.93
N ILE A 19 1.28 -2.03 5.83
CA ILE A 19 1.66 -0.85 5.04
C ILE A 19 0.60 0.21 5.30
N ALA A 20 0.95 1.32 5.96
CA ALA A 20 -0.03 2.37 6.25
C ALA A 20 0.59 3.77 6.28
N GLY A 21 -0.26 4.77 6.04
CA GLY A 21 0.10 6.19 6.04
C GLY A 21 -0.92 7.00 5.23
N PRO A 22 -0.64 8.27 4.94
CA PRO A 22 -1.54 9.10 4.17
C PRO A 22 -1.59 8.69 2.70
N CYS A 23 -2.68 9.04 2.02
CA CYS A 23 -2.81 8.84 0.58
C CYS A 23 -1.65 9.51 -0.19
N ILE A 24 -1.33 10.76 0.18
CA ILE A 24 -0.23 11.55 -0.39
C ILE A 24 0.48 12.31 0.74
N ILE A 25 1.74 12.67 0.53
CA ILE A 25 2.47 13.55 1.45
C ILE A 25 1.96 14.98 1.27
N GLU A 26 1.30 15.49 2.30
CA GLU A 26 0.71 16.84 2.34
C GLU A 26 1.61 17.85 3.09
N GLY A 27 2.52 17.33 3.93
CA GLY A 27 3.46 18.11 4.71
C GLY A 27 4.25 17.26 5.68
N GLU A 28 5.36 17.80 6.18
CA GLU A 28 6.28 17.08 7.07
C GLU A 28 5.66 16.78 8.43
N GLU A 29 5.07 17.79 9.07
CA GLU A 29 4.46 17.65 10.41
C GLU A 29 3.37 16.58 10.43
N MET A 30 2.50 16.57 9.41
CA MET A 30 1.44 15.59 9.31
C MET A 30 2.00 14.18 9.09
N ALA A 31 3.00 14.02 8.21
CA ALA A 31 3.63 12.74 7.94
C ALA A 31 4.29 12.15 9.20
N LEU A 32 5.04 12.97 9.94
CA LEU A 32 5.67 12.56 11.21
C LEU A 32 4.63 12.19 12.27
N ASN A 33 3.57 12.99 12.45
CA ASN A 33 2.50 12.71 13.41
C ASN A 33 1.78 11.38 13.10
N ILE A 34 1.47 11.13 11.82
CA ILE A 34 0.83 9.86 11.41
C ILE A 34 1.79 8.68 11.69
N ALA A 35 3.06 8.80 11.31
CA ALA A 35 4.05 7.76 11.51
C ALA A 35 4.25 7.43 13.00
N GLU A 36 4.41 8.44 13.86
CA GLU A 36 4.57 8.29 15.30
C GLU A 36 3.44 7.46 15.89
N LYS A 37 2.19 7.84 15.64
CA LYS A 37 1.02 7.13 16.16
C LYS A 37 0.93 5.70 15.66
N ILE A 38 1.25 5.45 14.37
CA ILE A 38 1.21 4.09 13.85
C ILE A 38 2.35 3.24 14.43
N VAL A 39 3.55 3.81 14.62
CA VAL A 39 4.67 3.13 15.28
C VAL A 39 4.31 2.71 16.70
N GLU A 40 3.67 3.58 17.47
CA GLU A 40 3.19 3.24 18.83
C GLU A 40 2.23 2.04 18.80
N MET A 41 1.22 2.07 17.90
CA MET A 41 0.24 1.00 17.75
C MET A 41 0.90 -0.31 17.28
N THR A 42 1.78 -0.26 16.30
CA THR A 42 2.42 -1.45 15.73
C THR A 42 3.42 -2.07 16.72
N ASN A 43 4.11 -1.29 17.50
CA ASN A 43 4.94 -1.78 18.61
C ASN A 43 4.10 -2.48 19.69
N LYS A 44 2.95 -1.90 20.06
CA LYS A 44 2.01 -2.49 21.03
C LYS A 44 1.54 -3.90 20.61
N TYR A 45 1.28 -4.11 19.32
CA TYR A 45 0.77 -5.37 18.79
C TYR A 45 1.84 -6.23 18.10
N GLN A 46 3.10 -5.83 18.13
CA GLN A 46 4.22 -6.52 17.45
C GLN A 46 3.94 -6.76 15.95
N ILE A 47 3.43 -5.75 15.26
CA ILE A 47 3.12 -5.79 13.83
C ILE A 47 4.30 -5.18 13.06
N PRO A 48 4.93 -5.88 12.09
CA PRO A 48 5.91 -5.28 11.20
C PRO A 48 5.27 -4.15 10.40
N TYR A 49 5.92 -2.98 10.32
CA TYR A 49 5.32 -1.78 9.75
C TYR A 49 6.20 -1.13 8.68
N ILE A 50 5.55 -0.70 7.60
CA ILE A 50 6.14 0.08 6.51
C ILE A 50 5.30 1.35 6.34
N PHE A 51 5.91 2.53 6.49
CA PHE A 51 5.20 3.79 6.27
C PHE A 51 4.98 4.03 4.77
N LYS A 52 3.73 4.38 4.39
CA LYS A 52 3.36 4.69 3.01
C LYS A 52 2.95 6.14 2.84
N GLY A 53 3.45 6.77 1.80
CA GLY A 53 2.91 8.03 1.28
C GLY A 53 3.24 8.17 -0.20
N SER A 54 2.29 8.65 -1.03
CA SER A 54 2.62 9.00 -2.41
C SER A 54 3.37 10.32 -2.45
N PHE A 55 4.45 10.39 -3.22
CA PHE A 55 5.15 11.66 -3.44
C PHE A 55 4.47 12.49 -4.53
N LYS A 56 3.67 11.83 -5.39
CA LYS A 56 2.94 12.42 -6.51
C LYS A 56 1.71 11.59 -6.85
N LYS A 57 0.61 12.21 -7.23
CA LYS A 57 -0.58 11.53 -7.79
C LYS A 57 -0.64 11.73 -9.30
N ALA A 58 -0.49 10.63 -10.06
CA ALA A 58 -0.50 10.64 -11.52
C ALA A 58 -1.89 10.30 -12.11
N ASN A 59 -2.70 9.48 -11.42
CA ASN A 59 -3.99 8.96 -11.90
C ASN A 59 -5.19 9.78 -11.40
N ARG A 60 -5.18 11.09 -11.64
CA ARG A 60 -6.25 12.00 -11.22
C ARG A 60 -7.41 11.97 -12.21
N SER A 61 -8.65 12.07 -11.71
CA SER A 61 -9.85 12.19 -12.54
C SER A 61 -9.96 13.57 -13.20
N ARG A 62 -9.44 14.62 -12.54
CA ARG A 62 -9.48 16.01 -13.02
C ARG A 62 -8.08 16.59 -13.11
N VAL A 63 -7.87 17.49 -14.05
CA VAL A 63 -6.58 18.14 -14.28
C VAL A 63 -6.17 19.07 -13.13
N ASP A 64 -7.16 19.68 -12.48
CA ASP A 64 -7.01 20.61 -11.35
C ASP A 64 -6.92 19.91 -9.97
N SER A 65 -7.01 18.58 -9.91
CA SER A 65 -6.83 17.84 -8.65
C SER A 65 -5.41 18.00 -8.11
N PHE A 66 -5.29 17.97 -6.78
CA PHE A 66 -3.98 18.03 -6.10
C PHE A 66 -3.02 16.96 -6.60
N THR A 67 -1.76 17.31 -6.80
CA THR A 67 -0.73 16.42 -7.37
C THR A 67 0.41 16.14 -6.43
N THR A 68 0.99 17.18 -5.83
CA THR A 68 2.18 17.09 -4.97
C THR A 68 2.49 18.44 -4.33
N ILE A 69 3.21 18.44 -3.23
CA ILE A 69 3.83 19.64 -2.64
C ILE A 69 5.25 19.90 -3.19
N GLY A 70 5.66 19.14 -4.22
CA GLY A 70 6.99 19.04 -4.80
C GLY A 70 7.51 17.61 -4.68
N GLU A 71 7.91 17.01 -5.81
CA GLU A 71 8.31 15.60 -5.86
C GLU A 71 9.47 15.29 -4.93
N GLU A 72 10.57 16.03 -5.06
CA GLU A 72 11.77 15.87 -4.23
C GLU A 72 11.48 16.15 -2.75
N LYS A 73 10.76 17.25 -2.46
CA LYS A 73 10.35 17.59 -1.08
C LYS A 73 9.54 16.48 -0.43
N SER A 74 8.61 15.87 -1.17
CA SER A 74 7.79 14.75 -0.65
C SER A 74 8.64 13.50 -0.40
N LEU A 75 9.62 13.23 -1.26
CA LEU A 75 10.57 12.12 -1.10
C LEU A 75 11.50 12.34 0.10
N GLU A 76 11.98 13.57 0.31
CA GLU A 76 12.78 13.93 1.50
C GLU A 76 11.99 13.73 2.79
N ILE A 77 10.71 14.08 2.81
CA ILE A 77 9.84 13.84 3.97
C ILE A 77 9.70 12.33 4.23
N LEU A 78 9.52 11.50 3.19
CA LEU A 78 9.47 10.04 3.34
C LEU A 78 10.77 9.49 3.95
N ARG A 79 11.94 9.92 3.45
CA ARG A 79 13.24 9.57 4.02
C ARG A 79 13.35 9.99 5.49
N LYS A 80 12.94 11.23 5.80
CA LYS A 80 12.97 11.74 7.17
C LYS A 80 12.10 10.93 8.12
N VAL A 81 10.91 10.50 7.70
CA VAL A 81 10.06 9.59 8.49
C VAL A 81 10.79 8.27 8.75
N GLY A 82 11.37 7.67 7.71
CA GLY A 82 12.13 6.42 7.84
C GLY A 82 13.29 6.53 8.83
N GLU A 83 14.08 7.60 8.74
CA GLU A 83 15.22 7.87 9.62
C GLU A 83 14.77 8.18 11.06
N THR A 84 13.72 8.99 11.24
CA THR A 84 13.23 9.41 12.56
C THR A 84 12.73 8.24 13.39
N PHE A 85 11.99 7.33 12.77
CA PHE A 85 11.38 6.21 13.49
C PHE A 85 12.09 4.87 13.25
N ASN A 86 13.18 4.87 12.47
CA ASN A 86 13.91 3.66 12.06
C ASN A 86 12.97 2.58 11.49
N ILE A 87 12.14 2.96 10.51
CA ILE A 87 11.17 2.09 9.84
C ILE A 87 11.34 2.18 8.32
N PRO A 88 11.03 1.13 7.56
CA PRO A 88 11.03 1.21 6.10
C PRO A 88 9.88 2.10 5.59
N THR A 89 10.12 2.72 4.44
CA THR A 89 9.14 3.58 3.76
C THR A 89 8.84 3.10 2.36
N THR A 90 7.66 3.46 1.84
CA THR A 90 7.25 3.12 0.47
C THR A 90 6.51 4.27 -0.20
N THR A 91 6.69 4.37 -1.51
CA THR A 91 5.94 5.28 -2.38
C THR A 91 5.61 4.61 -3.72
N ASP A 92 4.59 5.08 -4.41
CA ASP A 92 4.25 4.63 -5.76
C ASP A 92 5.05 5.39 -6.83
N ILE A 93 5.42 4.68 -7.90
CA ILE A 93 6.16 5.23 -9.04
C ILE A 93 5.33 5.09 -10.33
N HIS A 94 5.47 6.04 -11.27
CA HIS A 94 4.59 6.13 -12.43
C HIS A 94 5.34 6.10 -13.77
N GLU A 95 6.61 6.44 -13.75
CA GLU A 95 7.50 6.54 -14.91
C GLU A 95 8.85 5.88 -14.57
N ASN A 96 9.63 5.53 -15.58
CA ASN A 96 10.90 4.83 -15.39
C ASN A 96 11.91 5.65 -14.57
N GLU A 97 11.93 6.95 -14.80
CA GLU A 97 12.79 7.92 -14.09
C GLU A 97 12.43 7.99 -12.60
N HIS A 98 11.15 7.84 -12.25
CA HIS A 98 10.70 7.80 -10.86
C HIS A 98 11.28 6.61 -10.10
N ALA A 99 11.57 5.48 -10.76
CA ALA A 99 12.18 4.33 -10.10
C ALA A 99 13.57 4.70 -9.54
N VAL A 100 14.41 5.32 -10.35
CA VAL A 100 15.77 5.73 -9.95
C VAL A 100 15.72 6.85 -8.91
N LEU A 101 14.83 7.82 -9.09
CA LEU A 101 14.67 8.94 -8.17
C LEU A 101 14.19 8.45 -6.78
N ALA A 102 13.04 7.77 -6.72
CA ALA A 102 12.44 7.33 -5.46
C ALA A 102 13.30 6.31 -4.70
N ALA A 103 14.06 5.46 -5.39
CA ALA A 103 14.96 4.49 -4.78
C ALA A 103 16.06 5.12 -3.89
N GLN A 104 16.35 6.41 -4.05
CA GLN A 104 17.31 7.13 -3.20
C GLN A 104 16.70 7.52 -1.83
N TYR A 105 15.38 7.46 -1.68
CA TYR A 105 14.67 7.98 -0.52
C TYR A 105 13.83 6.93 0.23
N VAL A 106 13.40 5.86 -0.47
CA VAL A 106 12.51 4.84 0.11
C VAL A 106 13.07 3.42 -0.04
N ASP A 107 12.52 2.48 0.72
CA ASP A 107 12.96 1.08 0.76
C ASP A 107 12.14 0.18 -0.17
N VAL A 108 10.90 0.58 -0.46
CA VAL A 108 9.97 -0.18 -1.29
C VAL A 108 9.40 0.72 -2.39
N LEU A 109 9.43 0.25 -3.63
CA LEU A 109 8.80 0.90 -4.78
C LEU A 109 7.48 0.20 -5.09
N GLN A 110 6.38 0.96 -5.08
CA GLN A 110 5.07 0.42 -5.44
C GLN A 110 4.76 0.70 -6.90
N ILE A 111 4.40 -0.35 -7.64
CA ILE A 111 3.83 -0.23 -8.99
C ILE A 111 2.30 -0.10 -8.86
N PRO A 112 1.70 1.01 -9.33
CA PRO A 112 0.25 1.20 -9.31
C PRO A 112 -0.51 0.16 -10.14
N ALA A 113 -1.77 -0.08 -9.78
CA ALA A 113 -2.61 -1.10 -10.40
C ALA A 113 -2.76 -0.92 -11.93
N PHE A 114 -2.93 0.31 -12.40
CA PHE A 114 -3.05 0.58 -13.84
C PHE A 114 -1.76 0.33 -14.62
N LEU A 115 -0.60 0.38 -13.95
CA LEU A 115 0.73 0.28 -14.56
C LEU A 115 1.40 -1.09 -14.36
N VAL A 116 0.73 -2.03 -13.69
CA VAL A 116 1.31 -3.34 -13.35
C VAL A 116 1.71 -4.20 -14.56
N ARG A 117 1.20 -3.89 -15.74
CA ARG A 117 1.59 -4.55 -17.01
C ARG A 117 2.69 -3.84 -17.77
N GLN A 118 3.10 -2.64 -17.38
CA GLN A 118 4.13 -1.85 -18.07
C GLN A 118 5.52 -2.47 -17.84
N THR A 119 5.99 -3.23 -18.82
CA THR A 119 7.22 -4.03 -18.69
C THR A 119 8.43 -3.19 -18.34
N ASP A 120 8.62 -2.05 -19.01
CA ASP A 120 9.79 -1.20 -18.82
C ASP A 120 9.80 -0.57 -17.42
N LEU A 121 8.63 -0.21 -16.87
CA LEU A 121 8.51 0.30 -15.50
C LEU A 121 8.87 -0.79 -14.46
N LEU A 122 8.42 -2.03 -14.66
CA LEU A 122 8.76 -3.15 -13.78
C LEU A 122 10.27 -3.43 -13.81
N ILE A 123 10.87 -3.42 -15.01
CA ILE A 123 12.32 -3.59 -15.18
C ILE A 123 13.10 -2.45 -14.51
N ALA A 124 12.65 -1.20 -14.70
CA ALA A 124 13.28 -0.04 -14.07
C ALA A 124 13.23 -0.15 -12.54
N ALA A 125 12.07 -0.50 -11.96
CA ALA A 125 11.94 -0.73 -10.53
C ALA A 125 12.84 -1.88 -10.03
N ALA A 126 12.87 -3.02 -10.75
CA ALA A 126 13.70 -4.17 -10.39
C ALA A 126 15.19 -3.82 -10.35
N LYS A 127 15.68 -3.07 -11.35
CA LYS A 127 17.09 -2.67 -11.47
C LYS A 127 17.60 -1.78 -10.34
N THR A 128 16.71 -1.14 -9.57
CA THR A 128 17.11 -0.37 -8.38
C THR A 128 17.60 -1.25 -7.23
N GLY A 129 17.27 -2.55 -7.23
CA GLY A 129 17.56 -3.48 -6.14
C GLY A 129 16.69 -3.29 -4.89
N LYS A 130 15.78 -2.30 -4.88
CA LYS A 130 14.80 -2.08 -3.80
C LYS A 130 13.71 -3.15 -3.84
N CYS A 131 12.97 -3.32 -2.73
CA CYS A 131 11.77 -4.15 -2.75
C CYS A 131 10.72 -3.56 -3.72
N VAL A 132 9.99 -4.42 -4.43
CA VAL A 132 8.96 -3.99 -5.39
C VAL A 132 7.62 -4.59 -4.99
N SER A 133 6.64 -3.74 -4.69
CA SER A 133 5.26 -4.16 -4.47
C SER A 133 4.41 -3.92 -5.72
N LEU A 134 3.76 -4.98 -6.21
CA LEU A 134 3.02 -5.02 -7.45
C LEU A 134 1.52 -4.95 -7.16
N LYS A 135 0.90 -3.79 -7.34
CA LYS A 135 -0.54 -3.63 -7.10
C LYS A 135 -1.32 -4.24 -8.25
N LYS A 136 -2.15 -5.26 -7.96
CA LYS A 136 -2.91 -5.99 -8.98
C LYS A 136 -3.89 -5.05 -9.70
N GLY A 137 -3.88 -5.08 -11.03
CA GLY A 137 -4.88 -4.37 -11.83
C GLY A 137 -6.29 -4.92 -11.61
N GLN A 138 -7.29 -4.04 -11.58
CA GLN A 138 -8.70 -4.41 -11.39
C GLN A 138 -9.23 -5.33 -12.50
N PHE A 139 -8.53 -5.38 -13.62
CA PHE A 139 -8.83 -6.17 -14.83
C PHE A 139 -8.03 -7.47 -14.91
N LEU A 140 -7.18 -7.78 -13.91
CA LEU A 140 -6.33 -8.98 -13.90
C LEU A 140 -6.89 -10.07 -13.01
N SER A 141 -6.78 -11.31 -13.45
CA SER A 141 -7.01 -12.47 -12.60
C SER A 141 -5.82 -12.66 -11.64
N PRO A 142 -6.02 -13.36 -10.50
CA PRO A 142 -4.94 -13.72 -9.59
C PRO A 142 -3.78 -14.45 -10.28
N GLU A 143 -4.09 -15.39 -11.18
CA GLU A 143 -3.09 -16.17 -11.93
C GLU A 143 -2.22 -15.30 -12.83
N SER A 144 -2.79 -14.21 -13.38
CA SER A 144 -2.05 -13.30 -14.26
C SER A 144 -0.93 -12.55 -13.54
N MET A 145 -0.98 -12.44 -12.21
CA MET A 145 0.05 -11.75 -11.44
C MET A 145 1.41 -12.46 -11.45
N GLN A 146 1.44 -13.77 -11.73
CA GLN A 146 2.70 -14.50 -11.91
C GLN A 146 3.62 -13.83 -12.94
N PHE A 147 3.06 -13.31 -14.04
CA PHE A 147 3.85 -12.69 -15.11
C PHE A 147 4.47 -11.35 -14.68
N ALA A 148 3.77 -10.58 -13.84
CA ALA A 148 4.34 -9.35 -13.29
C ALA A 148 5.48 -9.66 -12.31
N VAL A 149 5.29 -10.63 -11.42
CA VAL A 149 6.34 -11.10 -10.50
C VAL A 149 7.53 -11.65 -11.28
N GLN A 150 7.27 -12.48 -12.31
CA GLN A 150 8.32 -13.06 -13.14
C GLN A 150 9.18 -11.99 -13.84
N LYS A 151 8.58 -10.92 -14.39
CA LYS A 151 9.34 -9.82 -15.00
C LYS A 151 10.33 -9.18 -14.04
N VAL A 152 9.94 -8.99 -12.78
CA VAL A 152 10.84 -8.43 -11.75
C VAL A 152 11.93 -9.43 -11.39
N ASN A 153 11.58 -10.71 -11.21
CA ASN A 153 12.53 -11.78 -10.90
C ASN A 153 13.56 -11.97 -12.03
N ASP A 154 13.09 -12.04 -13.29
CA ASP A 154 13.96 -12.21 -14.47
C ASP A 154 14.88 -11.00 -14.69
N SER A 155 14.51 -9.85 -14.13
CA SER A 155 15.37 -8.66 -14.08
C SER A 155 16.42 -8.69 -12.94
N GLY A 156 16.52 -9.81 -12.22
CA GLY A 156 17.52 -10.03 -11.16
C GLY A 156 17.07 -9.61 -9.75
N ASN A 157 15.78 -9.32 -9.54
CA ASN A 157 15.29 -8.85 -8.24
C ASN A 157 14.16 -9.74 -7.68
N PRO A 158 14.44 -10.65 -6.72
CA PRO A 158 13.42 -11.52 -6.13
C PRO A 158 12.62 -10.86 -5.00
N LYS A 159 12.86 -9.58 -4.68
CA LYS A 159 12.29 -8.88 -3.52
C LYS A 159 10.89 -8.33 -3.83
N THR A 160 9.95 -9.21 -4.15
CA THR A 160 8.59 -8.83 -4.59
C THR A 160 7.52 -9.08 -3.53
N ALA A 161 6.40 -8.36 -3.66
CA ALA A 161 5.11 -8.66 -3.04
C ALA A 161 3.98 -8.28 -4.00
N ILE A 162 2.80 -8.88 -3.82
CA ILE A 162 1.59 -8.55 -4.57
C ILE A 162 0.63 -7.81 -3.64
N ILE A 163 0.00 -6.74 -4.13
CA ILE A 163 -1.09 -6.06 -3.43
C ILE A 163 -2.40 -6.34 -4.15
N GLU A 164 -3.28 -7.10 -3.51
CA GLU A 164 -4.67 -7.30 -3.95
C GLU A 164 -5.49 -6.07 -3.62
N ARG A 165 -6.29 -5.54 -4.57
CA ARG A 165 -7.10 -4.34 -4.39
C ARG A 165 -8.49 -4.44 -5.02
N GLY A 166 -8.97 -5.64 -5.29
CA GLY A 166 -10.26 -5.90 -5.91
C GLY A 166 -10.22 -5.88 -7.44
N ASN A 167 -11.28 -6.43 -8.01
CA ASN A 167 -11.58 -6.45 -9.44
C ASN A 167 -12.78 -5.55 -9.73
N SER A 168 -12.84 -5.00 -10.95
CA SER A 168 -14.00 -4.25 -11.42
C SER A 168 -15.25 -5.14 -11.40
N PHE A 169 -16.31 -4.63 -10.77
CA PHE A 169 -17.62 -5.25 -10.74
C PHE A 169 -18.63 -4.26 -11.33
N GLY A 170 -18.94 -4.44 -12.59
CA GLY A 170 -19.57 -3.38 -13.37
C GLY A 170 -18.64 -2.17 -13.55
N TYR A 171 -19.21 -0.96 -13.57
CA TYR A 171 -18.46 0.28 -13.83
C TYR A 171 -18.14 1.09 -12.56
N THR A 172 -18.89 0.88 -11.49
CA THR A 172 -18.87 1.77 -10.32
C THR A 172 -18.58 1.07 -9.01
N ASP A 173 -18.23 -0.22 -9.04
CA ASP A 173 -17.94 -0.99 -7.85
C ASP A 173 -16.73 -1.92 -8.03
N LEU A 174 -16.21 -2.41 -6.92
CA LEU A 174 -15.10 -3.36 -6.85
C LEU A 174 -15.45 -4.50 -5.91
N VAL A 175 -14.94 -5.70 -6.23
CA VAL A 175 -15.10 -6.89 -5.39
C VAL A 175 -13.74 -7.54 -5.18
N VAL A 176 -13.43 -7.93 -3.94
CA VAL A 176 -12.29 -8.78 -3.62
C VAL A 176 -12.70 -10.24 -3.75
N ASP A 177 -12.06 -10.96 -4.67
CA ASP A 177 -12.15 -12.43 -4.69
C ASP A 177 -11.09 -13.01 -3.76
N PHE A 178 -11.49 -13.33 -2.55
CA PHE A 178 -10.58 -13.89 -1.53
C PHE A 178 -9.93 -15.23 -1.93
N ARG A 179 -10.51 -15.97 -2.88
CA ARG A 179 -9.91 -17.21 -3.44
C ARG A 179 -8.61 -16.92 -4.18
N GLY A 180 -8.43 -15.68 -4.64
CA GLY A 180 -7.22 -15.25 -5.32
C GLY A 180 -6.00 -15.10 -4.40
N ILE A 181 -6.19 -14.89 -3.09
CA ILE A 181 -5.10 -14.70 -2.13
C ILE A 181 -4.21 -15.95 -2.06
N PRO A 182 -4.73 -17.16 -1.80
CA PRO A 182 -3.91 -18.37 -1.83
C PRO A 182 -3.21 -18.62 -3.16
N THR A 183 -3.88 -18.32 -4.28
CA THR A 183 -3.29 -18.46 -5.62
C THR A 183 -2.07 -17.55 -5.78
N MET A 184 -2.20 -16.26 -5.48
CA MET A 184 -1.11 -15.29 -5.61
C MET A 184 0.03 -15.53 -4.63
N ARG A 185 -0.23 -16.11 -3.44
CA ARG A 185 0.80 -16.48 -2.47
C ARG A 185 1.79 -17.52 -3.00
N ASN A 186 1.46 -18.29 -4.04
CA ASN A 186 2.40 -19.17 -4.72
C ASN A 186 3.48 -18.41 -5.52
N TYR A 187 3.26 -17.13 -5.80
CA TYR A 187 4.18 -16.31 -6.60
C TYR A 187 4.99 -15.32 -5.74
N ALA A 188 4.34 -14.69 -4.77
CA ALA A 188 4.95 -13.74 -3.83
C ALA A 188 4.05 -13.55 -2.60
N PRO A 189 4.56 -12.97 -1.48
CA PRO A 189 3.72 -12.56 -0.36
C PRO A 189 2.59 -11.64 -0.81
N VAL A 190 1.38 -11.81 -0.25
CA VAL A 190 0.17 -11.09 -0.64
C VAL A 190 -0.29 -10.13 0.45
N ILE A 191 -0.47 -8.88 0.07
CA ILE A 191 -1.00 -7.79 0.88
C ILE A 191 -2.42 -7.51 0.39
N LEU A 192 -3.37 -7.37 1.30
CA LEU A 192 -4.72 -6.91 0.94
C LEU A 192 -4.83 -5.40 1.19
N ASP A 193 -5.14 -4.66 0.15
CA ASP A 193 -5.47 -3.24 0.21
C ASP A 193 -6.95 -3.08 0.60
N VAL A 194 -7.19 -2.72 1.84
CA VAL A 194 -8.55 -2.57 2.39
C VAL A 194 -9.10 -1.15 2.23
N THR A 195 -8.30 -0.24 1.70
CA THR A 195 -8.73 1.12 1.33
C THR A 195 -9.27 1.14 -0.11
N HIS A 196 -8.42 0.80 -1.06
CA HIS A 196 -8.76 0.94 -2.47
C HIS A 196 -9.64 -0.20 -3.01
N SER A 197 -9.74 -1.34 -2.33
CA SER A 197 -10.73 -2.37 -2.67
C SER A 197 -12.18 -1.96 -2.40
N LEU A 198 -12.36 -0.88 -1.64
CA LEU A 198 -13.67 -0.31 -1.28
C LEU A 198 -13.99 0.99 -2.03
N GLN A 199 -13.14 1.37 -3.00
CA GLN A 199 -13.42 2.52 -3.87
C GLN A 199 -14.66 2.29 -4.71
N GLN A 200 -15.37 3.39 -4.97
CA GLN A 200 -16.46 3.47 -5.94
C GLN A 200 -16.01 4.39 -7.08
N PRO A 201 -15.38 3.83 -8.14
CA PRO A 201 -14.90 4.61 -9.26
C PRO A 201 -16.04 5.20 -10.11
N ASN A 202 -15.68 6.07 -11.06
CA ASN A 202 -16.59 6.62 -12.09
C ASN A 202 -17.83 7.33 -11.53
N GLN A 203 -17.70 8.03 -10.39
CA GLN A 203 -18.78 8.83 -9.85
C GLN A 203 -19.01 10.10 -10.69
N SER A 204 -20.26 10.52 -10.81
CA SER A 204 -20.67 11.71 -11.57
C SER A 204 -20.05 13.03 -11.04
N SER A 205 -19.63 13.06 -9.78
CA SER A 205 -18.91 14.17 -9.17
C SER A 205 -17.49 14.37 -9.70
N GLY A 206 -16.92 13.39 -10.44
CA GLY A 206 -15.52 13.40 -10.85
C GLY A 206 -14.54 13.12 -9.70
N VAL A 207 -15.05 12.71 -8.53
CA VAL A 207 -14.25 12.28 -7.37
C VAL A 207 -14.62 10.84 -7.05
N THR A 208 -13.64 9.99 -6.83
CA THR A 208 -13.86 8.59 -6.44
C THR A 208 -14.54 8.54 -5.08
N GLY A 209 -15.69 7.87 -5.00
CA GLY A 209 -16.35 7.55 -3.74
C GLY A 209 -15.75 6.33 -3.05
N GLY A 210 -16.26 6.00 -1.88
CA GLY A 210 -15.80 4.82 -1.14
C GLY A 210 -16.73 4.41 -0.01
N ARG A 211 -16.42 3.26 0.58
CA ARG A 211 -17.16 2.66 1.70
C ARG A 211 -16.23 2.36 2.88
N PRO A 212 -15.63 3.39 3.51
CA PRO A 212 -14.66 3.21 4.59
C PRO A 212 -15.24 2.46 5.80
N GLU A 213 -16.56 2.45 6.00
CA GLU A 213 -17.24 1.68 7.03
C GLU A 213 -17.08 0.15 6.86
N LEU A 214 -16.70 -0.32 5.68
CA LEU A 214 -16.45 -1.74 5.39
C LEU A 214 -14.99 -2.15 5.56
N ILE A 215 -14.07 -1.23 5.89
CA ILE A 215 -12.64 -1.52 6.04
C ILE A 215 -12.41 -2.66 7.05
N GLU A 216 -13.06 -2.61 8.22
CA GLU A 216 -12.94 -3.66 9.23
C GLU A 216 -13.42 -5.02 8.71
N THR A 217 -14.52 -5.05 7.97
CA THR A 217 -15.08 -6.29 7.40
C THR A 217 -14.11 -6.94 6.42
N ILE A 218 -13.59 -6.16 5.47
CA ILE A 218 -12.66 -6.65 4.43
C ILE A 218 -11.32 -7.03 5.06
N ALA A 219 -10.82 -6.24 6.02
CA ALA A 219 -9.56 -6.52 6.71
C ALA A 219 -9.62 -7.86 7.48
N LYS A 220 -10.70 -8.09 8.25
CA LYS A 220 -10.90 -9.36 8.95
C LYS A 220 -10.93 -10.55 8.00
N ALA A 221 -11.68 -10.45 6.90
CA ALA A 221 -11.74 -11.49 5.89
C ALA A 221 -10.36 -11.75 5.27
N GLY A 222 -9.60 -10.70 4.94
CA GLY A 222 -8.24 -10.80 4.41
C GLY A 222 -7.27 -11.53 5.34
N ILE A 223 -7.28 -11.17 6.63
CA ILE A 223 -6.44 -11.88 7.62
C ILE A 223 -6.90 -13.32 7.76
N ALA A 224 -8.21 -13.59 7.85
CA ALA A 224 -8.76 -14.94 8.02
C ALA A 224 -8.41 -15.90 6.87
N VAL A 225 -8.31 -15.41 5.62
CA VAL A 225 -7.90 -16.22 4.46
C VAL A 225 -6.38 -16.31 4.31
N GLY A 226 -5.60 -15.70 5.21
CA GLY A 226 -4.16 -15.83 5.26
C GLY A 226 -3.38 -14.82 4.42
N ALA A 227 -3.90 -13.60 4.22
CA ALA A 227 -3.08 -12.51 3.69
C ALA A 227 -1.83 -12.31 4.58
N ASP A 228 -0.68 -12.07 3.94
CA ASP A 228 0.59 -11.87 4.64
C ASP A 228 0.69 -10.46 5.25
N GLY A 229 -0.02 -9.50 4.67
CA GLY A 229 -0.08 -8.12 5.15
C GLY A 229 -1.35 -7.39 4.74
N LEU A 230 -1.51 -6.18 5.29
CA LEU A 230 -2.58 -5.25 4.94
C LEU A 230 -1.99 -3.92 4.47
N PHE A 231 -2.70 -3.27 3.55
CA PHE A 231 -2.45 -1.90 3.10
C PHE A 231 -3.64 -1.03 3.52
N ILE A 232 -3.38 0.02 4.29
CA ILE A 232 -4.42 0.90 4.84
C ILE A 232 -3.99 2.36 4.70
N GLU A 233 -4.73 3.16 3.93
CA GLU A 233 -4.55 4.61 3.97
C GLU A 233 -5.32 5.19 5.16
N THR A 234 -4.67 6.11 5.87
CA THR A 234 -5.22 6.73 7.07
C THR A 234 -4.84 8.21 7.16
N HIS A 235 -5.72 9.00 7.74
CA HIS A 235 -5.52 10.43 7.93
C HIS A 235 -6.15 10.87 9.27
N PRO A 236 -5.59 11.86 9.98
CA PRO A 236 -6.18 12.39 11.21
C PRO A 236 -7.62 12.87 11.02
N ASP A 237 -7.88 13.56 9.91
CA ASP A 237 -9.22 13.97 9.46
C ASP A 237 -9.36 13.77 7.94
N PRO A 238 -9.89 12.62 7.48
CA PRO A 238 -10.07 12.37 6.05
C PRO A 238 -10.90 13.38 5.30
N SER A 239 -11.76 14.16 5.98
CA SER A 239 -12.63 15.14 5.33
C SER A 239 -11.86 16.35 4.76
N CYS A 240 -10.67 16.64 5.29
CA CYS A 240 -9.80 17.71 4.82
C CYS A 240 -8.59 17.23 4.02
N ALA A 241 -8.47 15.92 3.78
CA ALA A 241 -7.37 15.35 3.01
C ALA A 241 -7.35 15.88 1.56
N LEU A 242 -6.16 16.16 1.05
CA LEU A 242 -5.96 16.69 -0.30
C LEU A 242 -6.17 15.63 -1.40
N SER A 243 -6.19 14.35 -1.04
CA SER A 243 -6.41 13.25 -1.98
C SER A 243 -7.14 12.09 -1.28
N ASP A 244 -8.10 11.49 -1.96
CA ASP A 244 -8.80 10.23 -1.67
C ASP A 244 -9.46 10.11 -0.27
N GLY A 245 -9.83 11.25 0.33
CA GLY A 245 -10.38 11.32 1.69
C GLY A 245 -11.61 10.45 1.93
N ALA A 246 -12.43 10.22 0.90
CA ALA A 246 -13.64 9.39 0.99
C ALA A 246 -13.35 7.90 1.28
N ASN A 247 -12.11 7.45 1.10
CA ASN A 247 -11.73 6.04 1.24
C ASN A 247 -10.86 5.76 2.48
N MET A 248 -10.27 6.79 3.09
CA MET A 248 -9.31 6.61 4.17
C MET A 248 -9.96 6.27 5.51
N LEU A 249 -9.28 5.43 6.28
CA LEU A 249 -9.61 5.22 7.67
C LEU A 249 -9.19 6.44 8.51
N ARG A 250 -10.03 6.88 9.44
CA ARG A 250 -9.60 7.85 10.45
C ARG A 250 -8.51 7.24 11.33
N LEU A 251 -7.44 7.99 11.57
CA LEU A 251 -6.27 7.50 12.32
C LEU A 251 -6.61 7.05 13.75
N ASP A 252 -7.57 7.71 14.41
CA ASP A 252 -8.05 7.35 15.74
C ASP A 252 -8.80 6.01 15.81
N LYS A 253 -9.19 5.43 14.66
CA LYS A 253 -9.84 4.12 14.58
C LYS A 253 -8.87 2.97 14.30
N LEU A 254 -7.63 3.29 13.98
CA LEU A 254 -6.66 2.27 13.57
C LEU A 254 -6.27 1.35 14.75
N ASP A 255 -6.10 1.87 15.97
CA ASP A 255 -5.70 1.05 17.15
C ASP A 255 -6.72 -0.06 17.43
N GLU A 256 -8.02 0.29 17.48
CA GLU A 256 -9.10 -0.69 17.68
C GLU A 256 -9.15 -1.73 16.55
N LEU A 257 -8.95 -1.30 15.31
CA LEU A 257 -8.90 -2.21 14.17
C LEU A 257 -7.74 -3.19 14.30
N LEU A 258 -6.51 -2.71 14.57
CA LEU A 258 -5.32 -3.56 14.71
C LEU A 258 -5.47 -4.56 15.85
N GLN A 259 -6.05 -4.16 16.98
CA GLN A 259 -6.37 -5.07 18.09
C GLN A 259 -7.27 -6.23 17.66
N LYS A 260 -8.34 -5.94 16.92
CA LYS A 260 -9.26 -6.98 16.42
C LYS A 260 -8.56 -7.91 15.42
N LEU A 261 -7.76 -7.35 14.52
CA LEU A 261 -7.08 -8.11 13.48
C LEU A 261 -5.99 -9.02 14.04
N THR A 262 -5.25 -8.58 15.07
CA THR A 262 -4.26 -9.42 15.77
C THR A 262 -4.95 -10.67 16.37
N ARG A 263 -6.11 -10.50 17.00
CA ARG A 263 -6.89 -11.62 17.54
C ARG A 263 -7.37 -12.60 16.45
N VAL A 264 -7.78 -12.06 15.27
CA VAL A 264 -8.13 -12.93 14.12
C VAL A 264 -6.90 -13.69 13.64
N ARG A 265 -5.74 -13.01 13.57
CA ARG A 265 -4.48 -13.65 13.18
C ARG A 265 -4.08 -14.77 14.12
N GLU A 266 -4.15 -14.54 15.43
CA GLU A 266 -3.88 -15.55 16.46
C GLU A 266 -4.78 -16.79 16.33
N ALA A 267 -6.06 -16.59 15.97
CA ALA A 267 -7.03 -17.68 15.85
C ALA A 267 -6.79 -18.60 14.64
N ILE A 268 -5.99 -18.19 13.66
CA ILE A 268 -5.70 -18.96 12.43
C ILE A 268 -4.26 -19.49 12.37
N LEU A 269 -3.41 -19.19 13.37
CA LEU A 269 -2.05 -19.75 13.51
C LEU A 269 -2.07 -21.10 14.20
#